data_6db95ec79e6c74e0853e0d17f6599ef6
#
_entry.id   6db95ec79e6c74e0853e0d17f6599ef6
#
_cell.length_a   1.000
_cell.length_b   1.000
_cell.length_c   1.000
_cell.angle_alpha   90.00
_cell.angle_beta   90.00
_cell.angle_gamma   90.00
#
_symmetry.space_group_name_H-M   'P 1'
#
loop_
_entity.id
_entity.type
_entity.pdbx_description
1 polymer ?
#
loop_
_entity_poly.entity_id
_entity_poly.type
_entity_poly.pdbx_seq_one_letter_code
_entity_poly.pdbx_strand_id
1 'polypeptide(L)'
;MERKGGRQAELSVITKAKDLCSYILTVTEKSPKRFRFTLTSRIQNHALNIIENLYRANEVFLTKGDLSALDKRLEYQRQAMTECKLLSYMSLVAREQGAILPKQYEQITSKDYDVQNLLGAWIKSDDRRVKN
;
A
#
# COMPACT_ATOMS: atom_id res chain seq x y z
N MET A 1 -17.11 -19.27 -3.06
CA MET A 1 -16.34 -19.44 -4.28
C MET A 1 -15.02 -18.73 -4.20
N GLU A 2 -13.98 -19.45 -4.47
CA GLU A 2 -12.60 -18.95 -4.34
C GLU A 2 -12.33 -17.68 -5.08
N ARG A 3 -12.81 -17.56 -6.32
CA ARG A 3 -12.59 -16.39 -7.15
C ARG A 3 -13.18 -15.12 -6.54
N LYS A 4 -14.37 -15.24 -5.97
CA LYS A 4 -15.01 -14.09 -5.34
C LYS A 4 -14.22 -13.59 -4.15
N GLY A 5 -13.74 -14.51 -3.31
CA GLY A 5 -12.93 -14.18 -2.16
C GLY A 5 -11.64 -13.47 -2.56
N GLY A 6 -10.94 -14.02 -3.58
CA GLY A 6 -9.71 -13.43 -4.08
C GLY A 6 -9.92 -12.06 -4.71
N ARG A 7 -10.97 -11.93 -5.53
CA ARG A 7 -11.31 -10.67 -6.18
C ARG A 7 -11.69 -9.59 -5.16
N GLN A 8 -12.45 -9.95 -4.14
CA GLN A 8 -12.82 -9.00 -3.10
C GLN A 8 -11.59 -8.53 -2.31
N ALA A 9 -10.66 -9.43 -2.01
CA ALA A 9 -9.42 -9.07 -1.33
C ALA A 9 -8.61 -8.08 -2.16
N GLU A 10 -8.47 -8.33 -3.46
CA GLU A 10 -7.78 -7.43 -4.38
C GLU A 10 -8.41 -6.04 -4.40
N LEU A 11 -9.74 -6.01 -4.62
CA LEU A 11 -10.48 -4.74 -4.70
C LEU A 11 -10.39 -3.96 -3.39
N SER A 12 -10.50 -4.67 -2.26
CA SER A 12 -10.43 -4.03 -0.94
C SER A 12 -9.07 -3.39 -0.70
N VAL A 13 -7.98 -4.09 -1.03
CA VAL A 13 -6.62 -3.58 -0.85
C VAL A 13 -6.39 -2.36 -1.73
N ILE A 14 -6.74 -2.46 -3.01
CA ILE A 14 -6.52 -1.38 -3.98
C ILE A 14 -7.35 -0.16 -3.60
N THR A 15 -8.61 -0.36 -3.21
CA THR A 15 -9.48 0.73 -2.79
C THR A 15 -8.93 1.45 -1.55
N LYS A 16 -8.46 0.69 -0.56
CA LYS A 16 -7.89 1.28 0.65
C LYS A 16 -6.57 2.01 0.36
N ALA A 17 -5.76 1.47 -0.53
CA ALA A 17 -4.53 2.13 -0.95
C ALA A 17 -4.81 3.44 -1.69
N LYS A 18 -5.85 3.44 -2.52
CA LYS A 18 -6.29 4.66 -3.22
C LYS A 18 -6.77 5.71 -2.22
N ASP A 19 -7.57 5.30 -1.23
CA ASP A 19 -8.07 6.22 -0.20
C ASP A 19 -6.91 6.82 0.61
N LEU A 20 -5.95 6.00 0.98
CA LEU A 20 -4.74 6.46 1.66
C LEU A 20 -3.99 7.50 0.83
N CYS A 21 -3.77 7.19 -0.44
CA CYS A 21 -3.06 8.08 -1.36
C CYS A 21 -3.80 9.41 -1.53
N SER A 22 -5.12 9.35 -1.73
CA SER A 22 -5.95 10.55 -1.87
C SER A 22 -5.88 11.43 -0.63
N TYR A 23 -5.90 10.82 0.55
CA TYR A 23 -5.78 11.56 1.80
C TYR A 23 -4.42 12.28 1.87
N ILE A 24 -3.34 11.56 1.57
CA ILE A 24 -1.98 12.14 1.59
C ILE A 24 -1.86 13.30 0.62
N LEU A 25 -2.33 13.14 -0.62
CA LEU A 25 -2.27 14.20 -1.62
C LEU A 25 -3.06 15.43 -1.17
N THR A 26 -4.20 15.23 -0.52
CA THR A 26 -5.03 16.32 -0.04
C THR A 26 -4.36 17.08 1.12
N VAL A 27 -3.90 16.37 2.15
CA VAL A 27 -3.37 17.04 3.34
C VAL A 27 -1.99 17.68 3.08
N THR A 28 -1.23 17.14 2.15
CA THR A 28 0.11 17.69 1.83
C THR A 28 0.06 18.93 0.95
N GLU A 29 -1.10 19.27 0.40
CA GLU A 29 -1.25 20.56 -0.32
C GLU A 29 -0.89 21.74 0.58
N LYS A 30 -1.14 21.62 1.86
CA LYS A 30 -0.87 22.69 2.85
C LYS A 30 0.45 22.52 3.57
N SER A 31 1.24 21.53 3.22
CA SER A 31 2.57 21.34 3.83
C SER A 31 3.49 22.51 3.48
N PRO A 32 4.37 22.91 4.41
CA PRO A 32 5.31 23.99 4.12
C PRO A 32 6.13 23.74 2.85
N LYS A 33 6.28 24.76 2.03
CA LYS A 33 6.96 24.65 0.74
C LYS A 33 8.39 24.14 0.85
N ARG A 34 9.07 24.41 1.98
CA ARG A 34 10.44 23.96 2.19
C ARG A 34 10.62 22.46 2.18
N PHE A 35 9.53 21.70 2.39
CA PHE A 35 9.57 20.23 2.39
C PHE A 35 9.12 19.62 1.05
N ARG A 36 8.76 20.46 0.08
CA ARG A 36 8.16 19.99 -1.19
C ARG A 36 8.96 18.91 -1.88
N PHE A 37 10.27 19.10 -1.99
CA PHE A 37 11.14 18.22 -2.76
C PHE A 37 11.85 17.18 -1.89
N THR A 38 11.53 17.11 -0.61
CA THR A 38 12.09 16.13 0.31
C THR A 38 10.98 15.30 0.96
N LEU A 39 10.57 15.64 2.16
CA LEU A 39 9.62 14.85 2.93
C LEU A 39 8.26 14.73 2.26
N THR A 40 7.71 15.83 1.77
CA THR A 40 6.39 15.82 1.13
C THR A 40 6.40 14.92 -0.10
N SER A 41 7.37 15.11 -0.98
CA SER A 41 7.53 14.30 -2.19
C SER A 41 7.70 12.82 -1.86
N ARG A 42 8.49 12.50 -0.83
CA ARG A 42 8.73 11.12 -0.42
C ARG A 42 7.46 10.40 0.03
N ILE A 43 6.69 11.02 0.92
CA ILE A 43 5.46 10.36 1.40
C ILE A 43 4.44 10.23 0.28
N GLN A 44 4.35 11.21 -0.61
CA GLN A 44 3.48 11.11 -1.78
C GLN A 44 3.91 9.96 -2.69
N ASN A 45 5.21 9.83 -2.96
CA ASN A 45 5.71 8.81 -3.86
C ASN A 45 5.57 7.40 -3.27
N HIS A 46 5.79 7.23 -1.96
CA HIS A 46 5.55 5.93 -1.33
C HIS A 46 4.08 5.51 -1.46
N ALA A 47 3.15 6.45 -1.26
CA ALA A 47 1.72 6.17 -1.42
C ALA A 47 1.39 5.76 -2.85
N LEU A 48 1.93 6.46 -3.84
CA LEU A 48 1.74 6.11 -5.25
C LEU A 48 2.36 4.76 -5.59
N ASN A 49 3.54 4.47 -5.06
CA ASN A 49 4.23 3.21 -5.28
C ASN A 49 3.46 2.01 -4.72
N ILE A 50 2.76 2.21 -3.61
CA ILE A 50 1.90 1.16 -3.05
C ILE A 50 0.86 0.75 -4.10
N ILE A 51 0.15 1.72 -4.66
CA ILE A 51 -0.89 1.46 -5.67
C ILE A 51 -0.28 0.77 -6.88
N GLU A 52 0.85 1.25 -7.38
CA GLU A 52 1.49 0.68 -8.57
C GLU A 52 1.87 -0.77 -8.35
N ASN A 53 2.44 -1.10 -7.20
CA ASN A 53 2.86 -2.47 -6.91
C ASN A 53 1.65 -3.40 -6.70
N LEU A 54 0.60 -2.91 -6.06
CA LEU A 54 -0.64 -3.69 -5.92
C LEU A 54 -1.24 -3.98 -7.28
N TYR A 55 -1.23 -2.99 -8.16
CA TYR A 55 -1.77 -3.17 -9.50
C TYR A 55 -0.94 -4.18 -10.30
N ARG A 56 0.40 -4.08 -10.22
CA ARG A 56 1.28 -5.04 -10.88
C ARG A 56 1.07 -6.46 -10.36
N ALA A 57 0.88 -6.60 -9.05
CA ALA A 57 0.58 -7.90 -8.46
C ALA A 57 -0.73 -8.45 -9.04
N ASN A 58 -1.74 -7.61 -9.15
CA ASN A 58 -3.05 -8.00 -9.68
C ASN A 58 -2.99 -8.44 -11.14
N GLU A 59 -2.03 -7.94 -11.92
CA GLU A 59 -1.86 -8.30 -13.33
C GLU A 59 -1.26 -9.69 -13.52
N VAL A 60 -0.69 -10.28 -12.47
CA VAL A 60 -0.16 -11.64 -12.54
C VAL A 60 -1.32 -12.62 -12.34
N PHE A 61 -1.64 -13.35 -13.40
CA PHE A 61 -2.73 -14.34 -13.37
C PHE A 61 -2.28 -15.59 -12.61
N LEU A 62 -3.09 -16.03 -11.64
CA LEU A 62 -2.81 -17.22 -10.85
C LEU A 62 -3.69 -18.38 -11.25
N THR A 63 -3.07 -19.56 -11.39
CA THR A 63 -3.78 -20.81 -11.51
C THR A 63 -3.29 -21.78 -10.43
N LYS A 64 -4.13 -22.73 -10.06
CA LYS A 64 -3.78 -23.73 -9.05
C LYS A 64 -2.53 -24.48 -9.48
N GLY A 65 -1.56 -24.58 -8.60
CA GLY A 65 -0.32 -25.30 -8.84
C GLY A 65 0.77 -24.48 -9.55
N ASP A 66 0.48 -23.27 -9.99
CA ASP A 66 1.47 -22.43 -10.66
C ASP A 66 2.28 -21.65 -9.65
N LEU A 67 3.34 -22.27 -9.14
CA LEU A 67 4.20 -21.68 -8.12
C LEU A 67 5.04 -20.53 -8.67
N SER A 68 5.36 -20.56 -9.95
CA SER A 68 6.14 -19.49 -10.60
C SER A 68 5.35 -18.19 -10.64
N ALA A 69 4.08 -18.26 -11.04
CA ALA A 69 3.21 -17.10 -11.04
C ALA A 69 2.97 -16.59 -9.62
N LEU A 70 2.80 -17.49 -8.66
CA LEU A 70 2.62 -17.12 -7.26
C LEU A 70 3.83 -16.33 -6.76
N ASP A 71 5.05 -16.80 -7.03
CA ASP A 71 6.27 -16.12 -6.62
C ASP A 71 6.37 -14.73 -7.24
N LYS A 72 6.02 -14.60 -8.50
CA LYS A 72 6.06 -13.33 -9.21
C LYS A 72 5.07 -12.33 -8.61
N ARG A 73 3.84 -12.76 -8.34
CA ARG A 73 2.84 -11.91 -7.71
C ARG A 73 3.28 -11.52 -6.30
N LEU A 74 3.81 -12.48 -5.55
CA LEU A 74 4.28 -12.24 -4.19
C LEU A 74 5.41 -11.20 -4.14
N GLU A 75 6.27 -11.18 -5.13
CA GLU A 75 7.33 -10.18 -5.21
C GLU A 75 6.75 -8.75 -5.25
N TYR A 76 5.74 -8.52 -6.08
CA TYR A 76 5.07 -7.22 -6.13
C TYR A 76 4.33 -6.91 -4.84
N GLN A 77 3.67 -7.92 -4.24
CA GLN A 77 2.99 -7.75 -2.97
C GLN A 77 3.97 -7.37 -1.85
N ARG A 78 5.15 -7.97 -1.84
CA ARG A 78 6.19 -7.63 -0.86
C ARG A 78 6.74 -6.23 -1.07
N GLN A 79 6.89 -5.81 -2.32
CA GLN A 79 7.30 -4.44 -2.62
C GLN A 79 6.26 -3.45 -2.12
N ALA A 80 4.98 -3.74 -2.33
CA ALA A 80 3.90 -2.91 -1.80
C ALA A 80 3.96 -2.83 -0.28
N MET A 81 4.18 -3.95 0.40
CA MET A 81 4.30 -3.99 1.86
C MET A 81 5.48 -3.16 2.35
N THR A 82 6.61 -3.22 1.68
CA THR A 82 7.78 -2.42 2.02
C THR A 82 7.47 -0.93 1.86
N GLU A 83 6.78 -0.56 0.77
CA GLU A 83 6.37 0.82 0.55
C GLU A 83 5.43 1.32 1.65
N CYS A 84 4.53 0.46 2.14
CA CYS A 84 3.67 0.79 3.27
C CYS A 84 4.49 1.10 4.53
N LYS A 85 5.48 0.29 4.81
CA LYS A 85 6.33 0.47 5.98
C LYS A 85 7.19 1.73 5.87
N LEU A 86 7.73 1.98 4.68
CA LEU A 86 8.50 3.20 4.41
C LEU A 86 7.62 4.44 4.55
N LEU A 87 6.40 4.37 4.03
CA LEU A 87 5.45 5.48 4.16
C LEU A 87 5.20 5.81 5.63
N SER A 88 4.95 4.79 6.46
CA SER A 88 4.71 5.00 7.88
C SER A 88 5.91 5.66 8.56
N TYR A 89 7.11 5.17 8.28
CA TYR A 89 8.32 5.71 8.89
C TYR A 89 8.60 7.14 8.43
N MET A 90 8.49 7.38 7.11
CA MET A 90 8.72 8.73 6.56
C MET A 90 7.66 9.72 7.02
N SER A 91 6.43 9.25 7.27
CA SER A 91 5.39 10.10 7.84
C SER A 91 5.71 10.51 9.27
N LEU A 92 6.35 9.63 10.04
CA LEU A 92 6.83 9.98 11.38
C LEU A 92 7.89 11.08 11.30
N VAL A 93 8.85 10.94 10.40
CA VAL A 93 9.88 11.96 10.18
C VAL A 93 9.24 13.28 9.76
N ALA A 94 8.27 13.22 8.85
CA ALA A 94 7.55 14.41 8.38
C ALA A 94 6.81 15.12 9.52
N ARG A 95 6.17 14.34 10.40
CA ARG A 95 5.52 14.90 11.59
C ARG A 95 6.52 15.58 12.51
N GLU A 96 7.64 14.92 12.78
CA GLU A 96 8.66 15.45 13.68
C GLU A 96 9.27 16.74 13.15
N GLN A 97 9.41 16.86 11.83
CA GLN A 97 9.98 18.05 11.19
C GLN A 97 8.93 19.15 10.93
N GLY A 98 7.67 18.88 11.17
CA GLY A 98 6.61 19.86 10.96
C GLY A 98 6.11 19.93 9.52
N ALA A 99 6.40 18.93 8.70
CA ALA A 99 5.88 18.87 7.33
C ALA A 99 4.41 18.46 7.30
N ILE A 100 3.97 17.69 8.28
CA ILE A 100 2.56 17.34 8.48
C ILE A 100 2.21 17.49 9.96
N LEU A 101 0.90 17.61 10.22
CA LEU A 101 0.40 17.76 11.58
C LEU A 101 0.27 16.41 12.30
N PRO A 102 0.32 16.39 13.64
CA PRO A 102 0.15 15.13 14.39
C PRO A 102 -1.12 14.36 14.03
N LYS A 103 -2.25 15.04 13.85
CA LYS A 103 -3.50 14.39 13.44
C LYS A 103 -3.42 13.77 12.06
N GLN A 104 -2.70 14.44 11.15
CA GLN A 104 -2.51 13.92 9.80
C GLN A 104 -1.64 12.67 9.82
N TYR A 105 -0.61 12.67 10.65
CA TYR A 105 0.22 11.49 10.87
C TYR A 105 -0.62 10.31 11.37
N GLU A 106 -1.46 10.54 12.37
CA GLU A 106 -2.33 9.49 12.92
C GLU A 106 -3.26 8.92 11.86
N GLN A 107 -3.85 9.78 11.03
CA GLN A 107 -4.73 9.31 9.95
C GLN A 107 -3.97 8.54 8.87
N ILE A 108 -2.78 9.00 8.51
CA ILE A 108 -1.96 8.31 7.52
C ILE A 108 -1.60 6.91 8.03
N THR A 109 -1.12 6.81 9.27
CA THR A 109 -0.71 5.52 9.82
C THR A 109 -1.88 4.57 10.01
N SER A 110 -3.04 5.07 10.41
CA SER A 110 -4.24 4.25 10.53
C SER A 110 -4.68 3.68 9.19
N LYS A 111 -4.72 4.52 8.15
CA LYS A 111 -5.09 4.08 6.80
C LYS A 111 -4.05 3.13 6.21
N ASP A 112 -2.78 3.40 6.46
CA ASP A 112 -1.67 2.55 6.01
C ASP A 112 -1.74 1.18 6.68
N TYR A 113 -2.05 1.13 7.96
CA TYR A 113 -2.22 -0.11 8.70
C TYR A 113 -3.34 -0.98 8.10
N ASP A 114 -4.46 -0.34 7.72
CA ASP A 114 -5.56 -1.05 7.06
C ASP A 114 -5.09 -1.69 5.75
N VAL A 115 -4.30 -0.97 4.96
CA VAL A 115 -3.74 -1.50 3.71
C VAL A 115 -2.84 -2.70 4.01
N GLN A 116 -1.96 -2.58 5.01
CA GLN A 116 -1.06 -3.68 5.38
C GLN A 116 -1.83 -4.94 5.79
N ASN A 117 -2.88 -4.78 6.58
CA ASN A 117 -3.70 -5.91 7.02
C ASN A 117 -4.39 -6.60 5.86
N LEU A 118 -4.99 -5.83 4.97
CA LEU A 118 -5.67 -6.39 3.79
C LEU A 118 -4.67 -7.05 2.84
N LEU A 119 -3.50 -6.43 2.67
CA LEU A 119 -2.45 -7.00 1.83
C LEU A 119 -1.95 -8.34 2.40
N GLY A 120 -1.73 -8.40 3.70
CA GLY A 120 -1.35 -9.65 4.36
C GLY A 120 -2.39 -10.75 4.16
N ALA A 121 -3.68 -10.41 4.27
CA ALA A 121 -4.76 -11.36 4.03
C ALA A 121 -4.79 -11.82 2.58
N TRP A 122 -4.57 -10.92 1.63
CA TRP A 122 -4.51 -11.25 0.21
C TRP A 122 -3.36 -12.24 -0.09
N ILE A 123 -2.18 -11.96 0.47
CA ILE A 123 -1.02 -12.85 0.31
C ILE A 123 -1.35 -14.27 0.80
N LYS A 124 -1.97 -14.39 1.97
CA LYS A 124 -2.35 -15.69 2.53
C LYS A 124 -3.39 -16.38 1.68
N SER A 125 -4.37 -15.64 1.17
CA SER A 125 -5.41 -16.18 0.30
C SER A 125 -4.81 -16.74 -0.99
N ASP A 126 -3.89 -16.01 -1.61
CA ASP A 126 -3.22 -16.48 -2.83
C ASP A 126 -2.44 -17.76 -2.59
N ASP A 127 -1.71 -17.81 -1.49
CA ASP A 127 -0.90 -18.99 -1.14
C ASP A 127 -1.79 -20.22 -1.03
N ARG A 128 -2.90 -20.11 -0.33
CA ARG A 128 -3.85 -21.23 -0.19
C ARG A 128 -4.46 -21.65 -1.52
N ARG A 129 -4.85 -20.68 -2.36
CA ARG A 129 -5.47 -20.98 -3.66
C ARG A 129 -4.54 -21.75 -4.57
N VAL A 130 -3.26 -21.42 -4.57
CA VAL A 130 -2.29 -22.01 -5.50
C VAL A 130 -1.77 -23.35 -4.99
N LYS A 131 -1.52 -23.46 -3.68
CA LYS A 131 -0.90 -24.65 -3.09
C LYS A 131 -1.89 -25.74 -2.70
N ASN A 132 -3.13 -25.39 -2.45
CA ASN A 132 -4.18 -26.34 -2.07
C ASN A 132 -5.14 -26.54 -3.24
#